data_a42785ff5b5ac47e6d7c561e5adcd432
#
_entry.id   a42785ff5b5ac47e6d7c561e5adcd432
#
_cell.length_a   1.000
_cell.length_b   1.000
_cell.length_c   1.000
_cell.angle_alpha   90.00
_cell.angle_beta   90.00
_cell.angle_gamma   90.00
#
_symmetry.space_group_name_H-M   'P 1'
#
loop_
_entity.id
_entity.type
_entity.pdbx_description
1 polymer ?
#
loop_
_entity_poly.entity_id
_entity_poly.type
_entity_poly.pdbx_seq_one_letter_code
_entity_poly.pdbx_strand_id
1 'polypeptide(L)'
;MKKIDLSNIQEFTRFKNPVGGFICQIMAVEDVPEKEYLKVFYDIAEALSPEQEEFVGMYTKRKKERDFDYPSTIVSYKDSSLPFFKGFATALESSNPKYKFDSDESKMVGLKIGFVIAEEEYEGRDKNGAPKIKVRTYVAERHSVQAIKDGDFNVPEFKKLEQATTTKPANPFATNGSAPTQTAPPPVPDEVFATDDEDDEIPF
;
A
#
# COMPACT_ATOMS: atom_id res chain seq x y z
N MET A 1 20.63 9.94 -38.73
CA MET A 1 20.48 9.37 -37.40
C MET A 1 21.80 9.47 -36.64
N LYS A 2 21.82 10.02 -35.44
CA LYS A 2 23.04 10.14 -34.62
C LYS A 2 23.53 8.73 -34.26
N LYS A 3 24.82 8.45 -34.42
CA LYS A 3 25.45 7.19 -34.00
C LYS A 3 25.34 7.12 -32.47
N ILE A 4 24.62 6.14 -31.95
CA ILE A 4 24.45 5.93 -30.50
C ILE A 4 25.33 4.75 -30.11
N ASP A 5 26.24 4.98 -29.18
CA ASP A 5 27.06 3.92 -28.58
C ASP A 5 26.25 3.31 -27.42
N LEU A 6 25.86 2.05 -27.57
CA LEU A 6 25.09 1.31 -26.59
C LEU A 6 25.93 0.40 -25.69
N SER A 7 27.26 0.35 -25.90
CA SER A 7 28.14 -0.59 -25.19
C SER A 7 28.17 -0.40 -23.67
N ASN A 8 27.84 0.81 -23.17
CA ASN A 8 27.80 1.14 -21.74
C ASN A 8 26.39 1.46 -21.22
N ILE A 9 25.36 1.23 -22.04
CA ILE A 9 23.98 1.49 -21.64
C ILE A 9 23.41 0.19 -21.07
N GLN A 10 23.12 0.22 -19.78
CA GLN A 10 22.44 -0.89 -19.13
C GLN A 10 20.99 -0.98 -19.63
N GLU A 11 20.58 -2.17 -20.08
CA GLU A 11 19.19 -2.39 -20.47
C GLU A 11 18.23 -2.06 -19.31
N PHE A 12 17.13 -1.44 -19.64
CA PHE A 12 16.07 -1.16 -18.65
C PHE A 12 15.46 -2.48 -18.18
N THR A 13 15.86 -2.93 -17.01
CA THR A 13 15.23 -4.07 -16.34
C THR A 13 14.01 -3.58 -15.56
N ARG A 14 12.87 -4.18 -15.83
CA ARG A 14 11.65 -3.88 -15.07
C ARG A 14 11.90 -4.25 -13.61
N PHE A 15 11.70 -3.30 -12.71
CA PHE A 15 11.89 -3.55 -11.28
C PHE A 15 10.91 -4.64 -10.83
N LYS A 16 11.44 -5.66 -10.17
CA LYS A 16 10.63 -6.60 -9.40
C LYS A 16 10.03 -5.90 -8.19
N ASN A 17 8.78 -6.20 -7.89
CA ASN A 17 8.19 -5.79 -6.63
C ASN A 17 8.64 -6.76 -5.53
N PRO A 18 9.01 -6.26 -4.33
CA PRO A 18 9.29 -7.14 -3.21
C PRO A 18 7.99 -7.77 -2.72
N VAL A 19 7.93 -9.11 -2.71
CA VAL A 19 6.81 -9.90 -2.16
C VAL A 19 7.39 -10.93 -1.21
N GLY A 20 6.83 -10.99 0.01
CA GLY A 20 7.32 -11.89 1.06
C GLY A 20 7.54 -11.19 2.39
N GLY A 21 8.24 -11.87 3.32
CA GLY A 21 8.66 -11.31 4.59
C GLY A 21 9.98 -10.57 4.47
N PHE A 22 10.02 -9.33 4.94
CA PHE A 22 11.21 -8.47 4.87
C PHE A 22 11.49 -7.81 6.21
N ILE A 23 12.77 -7.64 6.53
CA ILE A 23 13.20 -6.79 7.63
C ILE A 23 13.35 -5.37 7.09
N CYS A 24 12.48 -4.48 7.56
CA CYS A 24 12.41 -3.10 7.12
C CYS A 24 12.93 -2.15 8.20
N GLN A 25 13.42 -0.99 7.77
CA GLN A 25 13.75 0.14 8.64
C GLN A 25 12.74 1.25 8.41
N ILE A 26 12.26 1.86 9.50
CA ILE A 26 11.39 3.03 9.43
C ILE A 26 12.23 4.25 9.04
N MET A 27 11.86 4.88 7.94
CA MET A 27 12.58 6.02 7.38
C MET A 27 11.99 7.36 7.80
N ALA A 28 10.66 7.40 7.98
CA ALA A 28 9.93 8.54 8.49
C ALA A 28 8.58 8.07 9.05
N VAL A 29 7.99 8.87 9.92
CA VAL A 29 6.62 8.69 10.42
C VAL A 29 5.93 10.04 10.36
N GLU A 30 4.71 10.05 9.85
CA GLU A 30 3.84 11.20 9.78
C GLU A 30 2.56 10.90 10.56
N ASP A 31 2.27 11.70 11.57
CA ASP A 31 1.00 11.63 12.29
C ASP A 31 -0.06 12.45 11.55
N VAL A 32 -1.21 11.82 11.28
CA VAL A 32 -2.36 12.44 10.63
C VAL A 32 -3.54 12.40 11.60
N PRO A 33 -3.56 13.32 12.60
CA PRO A 33 -4.48 13.24 13.73
C PRO A 33 -5.95 13.41 13.33
N GLU A 34 -6.26 14.18 12.29
CA GLU A 34 -7.62 14.34 11.77
C GLU A 34 -8.21 13.06 11.19
N LYS A 35 -7.37 12.11 10.80
CA LYS A 35 -7.76 10.78 10.29
C LYS A 35 -7.43 9.64 11.25
N GLU A 36 -6.80 9.95 12.38
CA GLU A 36 -6.43 9.02 13.45
C GLU A 36 -5.55 7.85 12.96
N TYR A 37 -4.47 8.17 12.23
CA TYR A 37 -3.49 7.19 11.81
C TYR A 37 -2.06 7.76 11.74
N LEU A 38 -1.09 6.86 11.83
CA LEU A 38 0.30 7.10 11.46
C LEU A 38 0.53 6.61 10.03
N LYS A 39 1.18 7.44 9.20
CA LYS A 39 1.75 7.03 7.91
C LYS A 39 3.21 6.70 8.12
N VAL A 40 3.56 5.43 8.00
CA VAL A 40 4.89 4.91 8.32
C VAL A 40 5.62 4.62 7.01
N PHE A 41 6.68 5.36 6.73
CA PHE A 41 7.54 5.20 5.56
C PHE A 41 8.69 4.24 5.89
N TYR A 42 9.03 3.36 4.95
CA TYR A 42 10.02 2.32 5.21
C TYR A 42 10.93 2.04 4.01
N ASP A 43 12.08 1.42 4.28
CA ASP A 43 12.94 0.80 3.28
C ASP A 43 13.31 -0.62 3.76
N ILE A 44 13.69 -1.49 2.83
CA ILE A 44 14.15 -2.84 3.16
C ILE A 44 15.58 -2.73 3.68
N ALA A 45 15.81 -3.20 4.91
CA ALA A 45 17.07 -3.02 5.62
C ALA A 45 17.99 -4.24 5.55
N GLU A 46 17.42 -5.45 5.54
CA GLU A 46 18.19 -6.70 5.55
C GLU A 46 17.56 -7.73 4.61
N ALA A 47 18.40 -8.47 3.90
CA ALA A 47 18.02 -9.66 3.15
C ALA A 47 18.06 -10.89 4.06
N LEU A 48 17.13 -11.82 3.86
CA LEU A 48 17.10 -13.14 4.52
C LEU A 48 17.55 -14.24 3.58
N SER A 49 17.62 -13.96 2.28
CA SER A 49 18.09 -14.87 1.26
C SER A 49 18.82 -14.09 0.17
N PRO A 50 19.66 -14.76 -0.65
CA PRO A 50 20.35 -14.11 -1.75
C PRO A 50 19.41 -13.42 -2.76
N GLU A 51 18.19 -13.95 -2.95
CA GLU A 51 17.20 -13.39 -3.85
C GLU A 51 16.63 -12.06 -3.34
N GLN A 52 16.75 -11.79 -2.05
CA GLN A 52 16.28 -10.54 -1.42
C GLN A 52 17.34 -9.43 -1.40
N GLU A 53 18.60 -9.75 -1.70
CA GLU A 53 19.70 -8.78 -1.71
C GLU A 53 19.44 -7.60 -2.67
N GLU A 54 18.77 -7.84 -3.79
CA GLU A 54 18.41 -6.80 -4.77
C GLU A 54 17.47 -5.73 -4.19
N PHE A 55 16.68 -6.09 -3.17
CA PHE A 55 15.71 -5.19 -2.55
C PHE A 55 16.30 -4.34 -1.41
N VAL A 56 17.46 -4.70 -0.86
CA VAL A 56 18.06 -3.97 0.26
C VAL A 56 18.41 -2.54 -0.14
N GLY A 57 17.82 -1.58 0.57
CA GLY A 57 18.00 -0.15 0.32
C GLY A 57 17.51 0.34 -1.04
N MET A 58 16.62 -0.43 -1.70
CA MET A 58 16.20 -0.12 -3.06
C MET A 58 15.43 1.21 -3.15
N TYR A 59 14.63 1.52 -2.15
CA TYR A 59 13.87 2.77 -2.13
C TYR A 59 14.77 3.98 -1.84
N THR A 60 15.75 3.83 -0.96
CA THR A 60 16.79 4.85 -0.74
C THR A 60 17.59 5.13 -2.01
N LYS A 61 17.95 4.09 -2.79
CA LYS A 61 18.62 4.25 -4.07
C LYS A 61 17.73 4.99 -5.07
N ARG A 62 16.46 4.61 -5.20
CA ARG A 62 15.49 5.25 -6.10
C ARG A 62 15.23 6.72 -5.74
N LYS A 63 15.10 7.04 -4.45
CA LYS A 63 14.93 8.42 -4.00
C LYS A 63 16.09 9.32 -4.41
N LYS A 64 17.31 8.81 -4.36
CA LYS A 64 18.51 9.53 -4.81
C LYS A 64 18.55 9.75 -6.33
N GLU A 65 18.03 8.79 -7.09
CA GLU A 65 18.13 8.80 -8.55
C GLU A 65 16.99 9.55 -9.24
N ARG A 66 15.79 9.55 -8.68
CA ARG A 66 14.55 9.97 -9.39
C ARG A 66 13.54 10.76 -8.58
N ASP A 67 13.90 11.31 -7.41
CA ASP A 67 12.95 12.00 -6.53
C ASP A 67 11.70 11.14 -6.19
N PHE A 68 11.95 9.89 -5.86
CA PHE A 68 10.93 8.91 -5.53
C PHE A 68 10.75 8.85 -4.01
N ASP A 69 9.51 8.88 -3.52
CA ASP A 69 9.23 8.74 -2.10
C ASP A 69 9.37 7.29 -1.61
N TYR A 70 9.62 7.14 -0.30
CA TYR A 70 9.59 5.82 0.33
C TYR A 70 8.17 5.26 0.28
N PRO A 71 8.00 3.93 0.11
CA PRO A 71 6.70 3.31 0.29
C PRO A 71 6.23 3.52 1.72
N SER A 72 4.93 3.61 1.89
CA SER A 72 4.33 3.81 3.20
C SER A 72 3.25 2.79 3.52
N THR A 73 3.00 2.58 4.81
CA THR A 73 1.85 1.84 5.31
C THR A 73 1.11 2.67 6.35
N ILE A 74 -0.20 2.50 6.39
CA ILE A 74 -1.07 3.19 7.36
C ILE A 74 -1.23 2.31 8.60
N VAL A 75 -1.05 2.90 9.77
CA VAL A 75 -1.27 2.27 11.08
C VAL A 75 -2.29 3.11 11.83
N SER A 76 -3.57 2.72 11.74
CA SER A 76 -4.66 3.45 12.38
C SER A 76 -4.67 3.23 13.88
N TYR A 77 -4.90 4.33 14.63
CA TYR A 77 -5.14 4.31 16.08
C TYR A 77 -6.57 4.70 16.47
N LYS A 78 -7.52 4.62 15.53
CA LYS A 78 -8.95 4.68 15.83
C LYS A 78 -9.32 3.59 16.84
N ASP A 79 -10.32 3.83 17.68
CA ASP A 79 -10.75 2.88 18.71
C ASP A 79 -10.97 1.46 18.17
N SER A 80 -11.60 1.34 17.00
CA SER A 80 -11.82 0.04 16.33
C SER A 80 -10.55 -0.65 15.85
N SER A 81 -9.46 0.09 15.70
CA SER A 81 -8.17 -0.39 15.18
C SER A 81 -7.10 -0.55 16.26
N LEU A 82 -7.38 -0.19 17.51
CA LEU A 82 -6.41 -0.25 18.61
C LEU A 82 -5.75 -1.62 18.80
N PRO A 83 -6.44 -2.77 18.63
CA PRO A 83 -5.76 -4.08 18.71
C PRO A 83 -4.65 -4.24 17.66
N PHE A 84 -4.86 -3.75 16.43
CA PHE A 84 -3.86 -3.79 15.36
C PHE A 84 -2.72 -2.80 15.63
N PHE A 85 -3.03 -1.61 16.14
CA PHE A 85 -2.05 -0.63 16.57
C PHE A 85 -1.15 -1.19 17.66
N LYS A 86 -1.74 -1.84 18.67
CA LYS A 86 -1.00 -2.54 19.73
C LYS A 86 -0.08 -3.61 19.17
N GLY A 87 -0.54 -4.40 18.19
CA GLY A 87 0.29 -5.39 17.49
C GLY A 87 1.51 -4.76 16.84
N PHE A 88 1.34 -3.62 16.16
CA PHE A 88 2.43 -2.85 15.56
C PHE A 88 3.42 -2.35 16.62
N ALA A 89 2.96 -1.74 17.71
CA ALA A 89 3.80 -1.27 18.80
C ALA A 89 4.59 -2.44 19.45
N THR A 90 3.93 -3.58 19.70
CA THR A 90 4.57 -4.79 20.24
C THR A 90 5.64 -5.34 19.28
N ALA A 91 5.38 -5.35 17.98
CA ALA A 91 6.34 -5.79 16.98
C ALA A 91 7.60 -4.88 16.98
N LEU A 92 7.41 -3.56 17.09
CA LEU A 92 8.51 -2.59 17.21
C LEU A 92 9.33 -2.82 18.49
N GLU A 93 8.67 -2.93 19.64
CA GLU A 93 9.36 -3.16 20.93
C GLU A 93 10.14 -4.47 20.93
N SER A 94 9.55 -5.55 20.41
CA SER A 94 10.19 -6.85 20.32
C SER A 94 11.39 -6.85 19.38
N SER A 95 11.34 -6.04 18.32
CA SER A 95 12.43 -5.91 17.36
C SER A 95 13.55 -4.99 17.83
N ASN A 96 13.29 -4.09 18.79
CA ASN A 96 14.21 -3.06 19.25
C ASN A 96 14.21 -3.03 20.78
N PRO A 97 15.03 -3.84 21.46
CA PRO A 97 14.96 -4.06 22.93
C PRO A 97 15.11 -2.80 23.80
N LYS A 98 15.71 -1.74 23.26
CA LYS A 98 15.88 -0.45 23.96
C LYS A 98 14.73 0.51 23.75
N TYR A 99 13.81 0.18 22.83
CA TYR A 99 12.65 1.01 22.50
C TYR A 99 11.43 0.58 23.32
N LYS A 100 10.70 1.57 23.82
CA LYS A 100 9.37 1.42 24.40
C LYS A 100 8.47 2.48 23.77
N PHE A 101 7.29 2.05 23.36
CA PHE A 101 6.31 2.93 22.78
C PHE A 101 5.78 3.92 23.82
N ASP A 102 5.92 5.22 23.55
CA ASP A 102 5.50 6.31 24.44
C ASP A 102 4.69 7.40 23.73
N SER A 103 4.11 7.06 22.57
CA SER A 103 3.33 7.99 21.72
C SER A 103 4.16 9.13 21.12
N ASP A 104 5.47 8.98 21.04
CA ASP A 104 6.38 9.88 20.32
C ASP A 104 6.81 9.18 19.02
N GLU A 105 6.14 9.51 17.92
CA GLU A 105 6.38 8.89 16.61
C GLU A 105 7.79 9.17 16.06
N SER A 106 8.41 10.29 16.47
CA SER A 106 9.76 10.64 16.03
C SER A 106 10.81 9.60 16.47
N LYS A 107 10.59 8.93 17.60
CA LYS A 107 11.46 7.89 18.13
C LYS A 107 11.37 6.57 17.36
N MET A 108 10.38 6.41 16.48
CA MET A 108 10.26 5.23 15.64
C MET A 108 11.23 5.27 14.45
N VAL A 109 11.71 6.46 14.05
CA VAL A 109 12.63 6.61 12.92
C VAL A 109 13.94 5.88 13.20
N GLY A 110 14.37 5.08 12.23
CA GLY A 110 15.57 4.25 12.34
C GLY A 110 15.36 2.88 12.99
N LEU A 111 14.18 2.62 13.60
CA LEU A 111 13.86 1.31 14.17
C LEU A 111 13.62 0.26 13.07
N LYS A 112 13.88 -0.99 13.42
CA LYS A 112 13.60 -2.14 12.54
C LYS A 112 12.28 -2.78 12.91
N ILE A 113 11.61 -3.31 11.89
CA ILE A 113 10.34 -4.06 12.00
C ILE A 113 10.26 -5.10 10.90
N GLY A 114 9.54 -6.17 11.13
CA GLY A 114 9.19 -7.15 10.11
C GLY A 114 7.92 -6.76 9.37
N PHE A 115 7.98 -6.68 8.05
CA PHE A 115 6.80 -6.50 7.20
C PHE A 115 6.62 -7.68 6.26
N VAL A 116 5.40 -8.17 6.16
CA VAL A 116 4.97 -9.08 5.09
C VAL A 116 4.37 -8.22 3.99
N ILE A 117 5.04 -8.19 2.85
CA ILE A 117 4.63 -7.41 1.69
C ILE A 117 3.94 -8.35 0.70
N ALA A 118 2.77 -7.98 0.26
CA ALA A 118 1.97 -8.70 -0.72
C ALA A 118 1.61 -7.80 -1.91
N GLU A 119 1.05 -8.40 -2.95
CA GLU A 119 0.57 -7.69 -4.13
C GLU A 119 -0.95 -7.82 -4.27
N GLU A 120 -1.57 -6.78 -4.80
CA GLU A 120 -2.99 -6.79 -5.17
C GLU A 120 -3.24 -5.99 -6.43
N GLU A 121 -4.29 -6.38 -7.16
CA GLU A 121 -4.86 -5.54 -8.22
C GLU A 121 -5.75 -4.46 -7.62
N TYR A 122 -5.67 -3.26 -8.18
CA TYR A 122 -6.57 -2.17 -7.84
C TYR A 122 -7.01 -1.42 -9.11
N GLU A 123 -8.17 -0.79 -9.03
CA GLU A 123 -8.66 0.07 -10.09
C GLU A 123 -7.93 1.43 -10.02
N GLY A 124 -7.11 1.69 -11.01
CA GLY A 124 -6.42 2.95 -11.19
C GLY A 124 -6.86 3.62 -12.48
N ARG A 125 -6.23 4.74 -12.82
CA ARG A 125 -6.46 5.42 -14.10
C ARG A 125 -5.20 5.37 -14.97
N ASP A 126 -5.39 5.36 -16.28
CA ASP A 126 -4.28 5.54 -17.22
C ASP A 126 -3.95 7.04 -17.41
N LYS A 127 -2.96 7.33 -18.26
CA LYS A 127 -2.54 8.71 -18.59
C LYS A 127 -3.66 9.58 -19.18
N ASN A 128 -4.73 8.98 -19.69
CA ASN A 128 -5.88 9.65 -20.29
C ASN A 128 -7.07 9.71 -19.33
N GLY A 129 -6.90 9.28 -18.07
CA GLY A 129 -7.95 9.23 -17.08
C GLY A 129 -8.91 8.03 -17.20
N ALA A 130 -8.67 7.11 -18.16
CA ALA A 130 -9.50 5.92 -18.33
C ALA A 130 -9.22 4.87 -17.23
N PRO A 131 -10.25 4.15 -16.74
CA PRO A 131 -10.07 3.09 -15.75
C PRO A 131 -9.09 2.03 -16.26
N LYS A 132 -8.13 1.64 -15.44
CA LYS A 132 -7.13 0.61 -15.74
C LYS A 132 -6.81 -0.20 -14.50
N ILE A 133 -6.80 -1.50 -14.62
CA ILE A 133 -6.32 -2.38 -13.54
C ILE A 133 -4.80 -2.23 -13.44
N LYS A 134 -4.33 -1.90 -12.27
CA LYS A 134 -2.92 -1.78 -11.89
C LYS A 134 -2.60 -2.75 -10.77
N VAL A 135 -1.33 -3.06 -10.58
CA VAL A 135 -0.84 -3.88 -9.46
C VAL A 135 -0.04 -2.96 -8.54
N ARG A 136 -0.29 -3.09 -7.23
CA ARG A 136 0.50 -2.42 -6.19
C ARG A 136 0.96 -3.41 -5.14
N THR A 137 2.06 -3.08 -4.47
CA THR A 137 2.48 -3.76 -3.23
C THR A 137 1.88 -3.05 -2.03
N TYR A 138 1.57 -3.82 -0.99
CA TYR A 138 1.11 -3.30 0.30
C TYR A 138 1.66 -4.13 1.45
N VAL A 139 1.71 -3.55 2.64
CA VAL A 139 2.08 -4.27 3.87
C VAL A 139 0.84 -5.01 4.38
N ALA A 140 0.83 -6.32 4.22
CA ALA A 140 -0.27 -7.18 4.64
C ALA A 140 -0.23 -7.44 6.15
N GLU A 141 0.96 -7.72 6.70
CA GLU A 141 1.14 -8.05 8.11
C GLU A 141 2.38 -7.36 8.69
N ARG A 142 2.39 -7.23 10.00
CA ARG A 142 3.46 -6.60 10.78
C ARG A 142 3.90 -7.55 11.89
N HIS A 143 5.17 -7.88 11.91
CA HIS A 143 5.77 -8.87 12.80
C HIS A 143 7.02 -8.32 13.48
N SER A 144 7.51 -9.01 14.50
CA SER A 144 8.85 -8.76 14.98
C SER A 144 9.88 -9.20 13.94
N VAL A 145 11.07 -8.59 13.98
CA VAL A 145 12.22 -9.01 13.17
C VAL A 145 12.50 -10.51 13.35
N GLN A 146 12.37 -11.03 14.58
CA GLN A 146 12.62 -12.43 14.86
C GLN A 146 11.61 -13.33 14.18
N ALA A 147 10.31 -13.02 14.23
CA ALA A 147 9.27 -13.80 13.55
C ALA A 147 9.53 -13.90 12.03
N ILE A 148 9.99 -12.81 11.42
CA ILE A 148 10.36 -12.82 9.99
C ILE A 148 11.58 -13.72 9.76
N LYS A 149 12.60 -13.69 10.62
CA LYS A 149 13.79 -14.57 10.52
C LYS A 149 13.44 -16.05 10.68
N ASP A 150 12.48 -16.34 11.54
CA ASP A 150 12.02 -17.70 11.82
C ASP A 150 11.04 -18.23 10.75
N GLY A 151 10.60 -17.36 9.83
CA GLY A 151 9.60 -17.71 8.82
C GLY A 151 8.17 -17.85 9.38
N ASP A 152 7.92 -17.27 10.57
CA ASP A 152 6.61 -17.30 11.25
C ASP A 152 5.71 -16.19 10.71
N PHE A 153 5.32 -16.33 9.45
CA PHE A 153 4.40 -15.44 8.76
C PHE A 153 3.77 -16.15 7.55
N ASN A 154 2.67 -15.61 7.06
CA ASN A 154 2.03 -16.08 5.85
C ASN A 154 1.96 -14.97 4.82
N VAL A 155 2.41 -15.22 3.59
CA VAL A 155 2.27 -14.27 2.49
C VAL A 155 0.88 -14.48 1.87
N PRO A 156 0.00 -13.47 1.90
CA PRO A 156 -1.30 -13.59 1.26
C PRO A 156 -1.17 -13.88 -0.23
N GLU A 157 -2.08 -14.70 -0.75
CA GLU A 157 -2.19 -14.93 -2.18
C GLU A 157 -2.48 -13.61 -2.92
N PHE A 158 -2.02 -13.54 -4.16
CA PHE A 158 -2.27 -12.38 -5.02
C PHE A 158 -3.77 -12.14 -5.19
N LYS A 159 -4.25 -10.99 -4.75
CA LYS A 159 -5.66 -10.60 -4.88
C LYS A 159 -5.90 -10.02 -6.27
N LYS A 160 -6.62 -10.76 -7.09
CA LYS A 160 -7.18 -10.23 -8.34
C LYS A 160 -8.44 -9.43 -8.06
N LEU A 161 -8.58 -8.31 -8.75
CA LEU A 161 -9.84 -7.59 -8.77
C LEU A 161 -10.86 -8.45 -9.51
N GLU A 162 -11.89 -8.92 -8.80
CA GLU A 162 -13.02 -9.53 -9.47
C GLU A 162 -13.64 -8.45 -10.36
N GLN A 163 -13.48 -8.58 -11.68
CA GLN A 163 -14.24 -7.75 -12.61
C GLN A 163 -15.71 -7.99 -12.26
N ALA A 164 -16.34 -6.96 -11.72
CA ALA A 164 -17.79 -6.98 -11.58
C ALA A 164 -18.33 -7.27 -12.99
N THR A 165 -18.67 -8.53 -13.22
CA THR A 165 -19.44 -8.90 -14.39
C THR A 165 -20.75 -8.14 -14.28
N THR A 166 -20.85 -7.02 -14.99
CA THR A 166 -22.11 -6.31 -15.20
C THR A 166 -23.01 -7.16 -16.08
N THR A 167 -23.31 -8.36 -15.64
CA THR A 167 -24.55 -9.04 -15.99
C THR A 167 -25.62 -8.39 -15.13
N LYS A 168 -26.11 -7.24 -15.62
CA LYS A 168 -27.40 -6.70 -15.22
C LYS A 168 -28.36 -7.88 -15.26
N PRO A 169 -28.90 -8.35 -14.12
CA PRO A 169 -29.87 -9.44 -14.19
C PRO A 169 -31.00 -8.98 -15.10
N ALA A 170 -31.24 -9.72 -16.17
CA ALA A 170 -32.39 -9.49 -17.04
C ALA A 170 -33.61 -9.56 -16.13
N ASN A 171 -34.32 -8.44 -16.01
CA ASN A 171 -35.51 -8.32 -15.19
C ASN A 171 -36.55 -9.29 -15.75
N PRO A 172 -36.91 -10.40 -15.07
CA PRO A 172 -37.87 -11.37 -15.61
C PRO A 172 -39.32 -10.89 -15.62
N PHE A 173 -39.58 -9.63 -15.25
CA PHE A 173 -40.91 -9.03 -15.19
C PHE A 173 -41.09 -7.80 -16.11
N ALA A 174 -40.65 -7.88 -17.36
CA ALA A 174 -41.10 -6.92 -18.36
C ALA A 174 -42.41 -7.41 -18.97
N THR A 175 -43.52 -7.32 -18.25
CA THR A 175 -44.85 -7.40 -18.83
C THR A 175 -45.42 -6.00 -19.00
N ASN A 176 -45.86 -5.73 -20.23
CA ASN A 176 -46.61 -4.55 -20.65
C ASN A 176 -47.80 -4.28 -19.70
N GLY A 177 -47.88 -3.07 -19.17
CA GLY A 177 -49.06 -2.66 -18.39
C GLY A 177 -48.93 -1.19 -17.98
N SER A 178 -49.79 -0.41 -18.55
CA SER A 178 -50.15 1.00 -18.34
C SER A 178 -49.83 1.62 -16.99
N ALA A 179 -49.40 2.88 -17.01
CA ALA A 179 -49.11 3.75 -15.88
C ALA A 179 -50.30 3.91 -14.89
N PRO A 180 -50.00 4.15 -13.60
CA PRO A 180 -50.49 5.37 -12.99
C PRO A 180 -49.40 6.22 -12.35
N THR A 181 -49.59 7.50 -12.45
CA THR A 181 -48.90 8.62 -11.83
C THR A 181 -48.76 8.41 -10.33
N GLN A 182 -47.54 8.39 -9.79
CA GLN A 182 -47.31 8.58 -8.38
C GLN A 182 -46.19 9.57 -8.12
N THR A 183 -46.55 10.49 -7.28
CA THR A 183 -45.90 11.62 -6.63
C THR A 183 -44.47 11.31 -6.20
N ALA A 184 -43.56 12.24 -6.52
CA ALA A 184 -42.16 12.22 -6.13
C ALA A 184 -41.99 12.32 -4.58
N PRO A 185 -41.08 11.55 -3.99
CA PRO A 185 -40.65 11.81 -2.62
C PRO A 185 -39.68 13.01 -2.56
N PRO A 186 -39.55 13.69 -1.41
CA PRO A 186 -38.74 14.90 -1.27
C PRO A 186 -37.24 14.59 -1.39
N PRO A 187 -36.44 15.58 -1.82
CA PRO A 187 -35.00 15.40 -2.02
C PRO A 187 -34.28 15.23 -0.68
N VAL A 188 -33.47 14.19 -0.60
CA VAL A 188 -32.47 13.99 0.47
C VAL A 188 -31.31 14.97 0.20
N PRO A 189 -30.74 15.59 1.24
CA PRO A 189 -29.59 16.48 1.03
C PRO A 189 -28.38 15.68 0.59
N ASP A 190 -27.73 16.13 -0.48
CA ASP A 190 -26.43 15.66 -0.94
C ASP A 190 -25.39 15.90 0.15
N GLU A 191 -24.97 14.86 0.85
CA GLU A 191 -23.70 14.89 1.55
C GLU A 191 -22.58 14.77 0.51
N VAL A 192 -21.97 15.88 0.23
CA VAL A 192 -20.79 16.02 -0.62
C VAL A 192 -19.63 15.34 0.11
N PHE A 193 -19.34 14.09 -0.24
CA PHE A 193 -18.03 13.51 0.03
C PHE A 193 -17.05 14.12 -0.96
N ALA A 194 -16.35 15.16 -0.51
CA ALA A 194 -15.15 15.62 -1.19
C ALA A 194 -14.07 14.53 -1.07
N THR A 195 -13.86 13.79 -2.12
CA THR A 195 -12.67 12.98 -2.31
C THR A 195 -11.58 13.92 -2.81
N ASP A 196 -10.69 14.33 -1.91
CA ASP A 196 -9.40 14.90 -2.32
C ASP A 196 -8.57 13.76 -2.92
N ASP A 197 -8.74 13.55 -4.20
CA ASP A 197 -7.83 12.77 -5.02
C ASP A 197 -6.62 13.66 -5.33
N GLU A 198 -5.62 13.66 -4.44
CA GLU A 198 -4.29 14.11 -4.82
C GLU A 198 -3.71 13.05 -5.77
N ASP A 199 -3.62 13.43 -7.04
CA ASP A 199 -3.01 12.68 -8.12
C ASP A 199 -1.55 12.37 -7.81
N ASP A 200 -1.27 11.16 -7.30
CA ASP A 200 0.07 10.59 -7.36
C ASP A 200 0.36 10.13 -8.81
N GLU A 201 0.62 11.11 -9.67
CA GLU A 201 1.23 10.84 -10.97
C GLU A 201 2.65 10.33 -10.75
N ILE A 202 2.85 9.04 -10.89
CA ILE A 202 4.18 8.44 -11.02
C ILE A 202 4.63 8.68 -12.47
N PRO A 203 5.60 9.57 -12.73
CA PRO A 203 6.17 9.69 -14.07
C PRO A 203 7.00 8.43 -14.37
N PHE A 204 6.84 7.92 -15.57
CA PHE A 204 7.61 6.80 -16.13
C PHE A 204 9.07 7.13 -16.35
#